data_9440a762159153d024bd6154c0386c57
#
_entry.id   9440a762159153d024bd6154c0386c57
#
_cell.length_a   1.000
_cell.length_b   1.000
_cell.length_c   1.000
_cell.angle_alpha   90.00
_cell.angle_beta   90.00
_cell.angle_gamma   90.00
#
_symmetry.space_group_name_H-M   'P 1'
#
loop_
_entity.id
_entity.type
_entity.pdbx_description
1 polymer ?
#
loop_
_entity_poly.entity_id
_entity_poly.type
_entity_poly.pdbx_seq_one_letter_code
_entity_poly.pdbx_strand_id
1 'polypeptide(L)'
;ICGTQTVEVPDRPKEEKPTGNAELDKMIRDGSLAIAEMKRLDDAIEDESISADIVRLEEVSRKIFDRVKEDPAKLPQIRKFMDYYLPTTLKLLNAYDRAAAAGISGENVDATRTKVEGMMRTIVSAFEKQLDSLFGTETMDISADITVLETMLQREGLVDSGDALHAQDTGSAAQAMGDIKLEL
;
A
#
# COMPACT_ATOMS: atom_id res chain seq x y z
N ILE A 1 -39.36 -23.99 -22.15
CA ILE A 1 -38.00 -23.69 -22.65
C ILE A 1 -37.32 -22.92 -21.54
N CYS A 2 -36.51 -23.62 -20.70
CA CYS A 2 -35.74 -23.03 -19.61
C CYS A 2 -34.46 -22.43 -20.19
N GLY A 3 -34.37 -21.10 -20.14
CA GLY A 3 -33.12 -20.39 -20.35
C GLY A 3 -32.26 -20.44 -19.07
N THR A 4 -31.21 -21.21 -19.10
CA THR A 4 -30.17 -21.18 -18.07
C THR A 4 -29.38 -19.86 -18.17
N GLN A 5 -29.66 -18.91 -17.29
CA GLN A 5 -28.78 -17.77 -17.10
C GLN A 5 -27.53 -18.26 -16.40
N THR A 6 -26.43 -18.29 -17.12
CA THR A 6 -25.11 -18.49 -16.56
C THR A 6 -24.77 -17.22 -15.79
N VAL A 7 -24.81 -17.29 -14.46
CA VAL A 7 -24.25 -16.23 -13.60
C VAL A 7 -22.75 -16.27 -13.79
N GLU A 8 -22.22 -15.26 -14.48
CA GLU A 8 -20.78 -15.04 -14.56
C GLU A 8 -20.27 -14.77 -13.15
N VAL A 9 -19.56 -15.74 -12.58
CA VAL A 9 -18.85 -15.59 -11.32
C VAL A 9 -17.69 -14.60 -11.58
N PRO A 10 -17.57 -13.50 -10.79
CA PRO A 10 -16.47 -12.57 -10.98
C PRO A 10 -15.14 -13.31 -10.87
N ASP A 11 -14.26 -13.00 -11.79
CA ASP A 11 -12.97 -13.60 -12.06
C ASP A 11 -12.17 -13.86 -10.76
N ARG A 12 -12.12 -15.12 -10.34
CA ARG A 12 -11.21 -15.54 -9.28
C ARG A 12 -9.79 -15.30 -9.79
N PRO A 13 -8.90 -14.70 -8.99
CA PRO A 13 -7.49 -14.60 -9.36
C PRO A 13 -7.04 -16.00 -9.80
N LYS A 14 -6.53 -16.11 -11.02
CA LYS A 14 -5.97 -17.36 -11.53
C LYS A 14 -4.91 -17.80 -10.54
N GLU A 15 -5.04 -18.98 -9.95
CA GLU A 15 -4.03 -19.59 -9.12
C GLU A 15 -2.77 -19.77 -9.97
N GLU A 16 -1.82 -18.85 -9.83
CA GLU A 16 -0.52 -18.97 -10.47
C GLU A 16 0.21 -20.16 -9.83
N LYS A 17 0.85 -20.98 -10.65
CA LYS A 17 1.58 -22.15 -10.16
C LYS A 17 2.73 -21.69 -9.25
N PRO A 18 3.01 -22.40 -8.13
CA PRO A 18 4.12 -22.08 -7.26
C PRO A 18 5.44 -21.96 -8.02
N THR A 19 6.19 -20.88 -7.76
CA THR A 19 7.48 -20.61 -8.41
C THR A 19 8.63 -21.40 -7.80
N GLY A 20 8.42 -21.99 -6.63
CA GLY A 20 9.47 -22.61 -5.81
C GLY A 20 10.18 -21.63 -4.85
N ASN A 21 9.83 -20.33 -4.92
CA ASN A 21 10.29 -19.32 -3.98
C ASN A 21 9.09 -18.85 -3.14
N ALA A 22 9.06 -19.24 -1.87
CA ALA A 22 7.92 -18.96 -0.98
C ALA A 22 7.67 -17.46 -0.77
N GLU A 23 8.72 -16.63 -0.77
CA GLU A 23 8.59 -15.17 -0.64
C GLU A 23 8.01 -14.56 -1.91
N LEU A 24 8.45 -15.01 -3.08
CA LEU A 24 7.90 -14.60 -4.36
C LEU A 24 6.44 -15.03 -4.49
N ASP A 25 6.10 -16.25 -4.12
CA ASP A 25 4.72 -16.76 -4.14
C ASP A 25 3.81 -15.97 -3.19
N LYS A 26 4.33 -15.58 -2.02
CA LYS A 26 3.61 -14.68 -1.10
C LYS A 26 3.38 -13.32 -1.74
N MET A 27 4.39 -12.70 -2.32
CA MET A 27 4.30 -11.41 -3.00
C MET A 27 3.25 -11.46 -4.12
N ILE A 28 3.25 -12.51 -4.93
CA ILE A 28 2.27 -12.70 -6.02
C ILE A 28 0.85 -12.74 -5.47
N ARG A 29 0.60 -13.50 -4.41
CA ARG A 29 -0.73 -13.58 -3.78
C ARG A 29 -1.16 -12.25 -3.18
N ASP A 30 -0.30 -11.63 -2.38
CA ASP A 30 -0.61 -10.37 -1.70
C ASP A 30 -0.79 -9.24 -2.73
N GLY A 31 0.03 -9.21 -3.77
CA GLY A 31 -0.09 -8.28 -4.89
C GLY A 31 -1.40 -8.45 -5.66
N SER A 32 -1.81 -9.70 -5.93
CA SER A 32 -3.07 -9.99 -6.61
C SER A 32 -4.28 -9.54 -5.79
N LEU A 33 -4.24 -9.77 -4.46
CA LEU A 33 -5.28 -9.30 -3.55
C LEU A 33 -5.34 -7.77 -3.50
N ALA A 34 -4.19 -7.10 -3.45
CA ALA A 34 -4.13 -5.65 -3.47
C ALA A 34 -4.70 -5.04 -4.76
N ILE A 35 -4.39 -5.62 -5.91
CA ILE A 35 -4.95 -5.22 -7.20
C ILE A 35 -6.46 -5.41 -7.23
N ALA A 36 -6.96 -6.55 -6.74
CA ALA A 36 -8.39 -6.81 -6.66
C ALA A 36 -9.12 -5.81 -5.76
N GLU A 37 -8.50 -5.43 -4.64
CA GLU A 37 -9.04 -4.44 -3.71
C GLU A 37 -9.02 -3.02 -4.31
N MET A 38 -7.96 -2.63 -5.03
CA MET A 38 -7.93 -1.35 -5.76
C MET A 38 -9.07 -1.27 -6.75
N LYS A 39 -9.30 -2.34 -7.52
CA LYS A 39 -10.38 -2.40 -8.49
C LYS A 39 -11.76 -2.29 -7.82
N ARG A 40 -11.97 -2.97 -6.69
CA ARG A 40 -13.21 -2.85 -5.90
C ARG A 40 -13.44 -1.41 -5.44
N LEU A 41 -12.37 -0.74 -4.98
CA LEU A 41 -12.43 0.64 -4.51
C LEU A 41 -12.69 1.62 -5.65
N ASP A 42 -12.11 1.39 -6.83
CA ASP A 42 -12.39 2.16 -8.03
C ASP A 42 -13.87 2.08 -8.41
N ASP A 43 -14.44 0.88 -8.39
CA ASP A 43 -15.86 0.66 -8.68
C ASP A 43 -16.79 1.28 -7.62
N ALA A 44 -16.34 1.45 -6.38
CA ALA A 44 -17.14 1.97 -5.27
C ALA A 44 -17.04 3.49 -5.10
N ILE A 45 -15.91 4.10 -5.48
CA ILE A 45 -15.64 5.52 -5.28
C ILE A 45 -16.11 6.31 -6.50
N GLU A 46 -17.12 7.15 -6.31
CA GLU A 46 -17.71 7.97 -7.40
C GLU A 46 -16.85 9.20 -7.78
N ASP A 47 -15.85 9.52 -6.98
CA ASP A 47 -14.98 10.68 -7.22
C ASP A 47 -14.01 10.40 -8.38
N GLU A 48 -14.21 11.09 -9.49
CA GLU A 48 -13.44 10.88 -10.73
C GLU A 48 -11.93 11.13 -10.56
N SER A 49 -11.53 12.08 -9.71
CA SER A 49 -10.11 12.38 -9.47
C SER A 49 -9.44 11.24 -8.71
N ILE A 50 -10.10 10.76 -7.66
CA ILE A 50 -9.59 9.65 -6.85
C ILE A 50 -9.64 8.34 -7.64
N SER A 51 -10.71 8.09 -8.41
CA SER A 51 -10.80 6.95 -9.32
C SER A 51 -9.66 6.92 -10.33
N ALA A 52 -9.35 8.04 -10.96
CA ALA A 52 -8.20 8.13 -11.88
C ALA A 52 -6.86 7.80 -11.20
N ASP A 53 -6.66 8.28 -9.98
CA ASP A 53 -5.47 7.95 -9.19
C ASP A 53 -5.42 6.47 -8.82
N ILE A 54 -6.55 5.84 -8.47
CA ILE A 54 -6.64 4.41 -8.18
C ILE A 54 -6.26 3.58 -9.41
N VAL A 55 -6.80 3.91 -10.57
CA VAL A 55 -6.46 3.26 -11.85
C VAL A 55 -4.95 3.37 -12.11
N ARG A 56 -4.36 4.53 -11.85
CA ARG A 56 -2.92 4.75 -12.01
C ARG A 56 -2.11 3.89 -11.03
N LEU A 57 -2.52 3.82 -9.76
CA LEU A 57 -1.88 2.97 -8.75
C LEU A 57 -1.95 1.49 -9.12
N GLU A 58 -3.10 1.03 -9.62
CA GLU A 58 -3.28 -0.34 -10.11
C GLU A 58 -2.29 -0.66 -11.24
N GLU A 59 -2.22 0.22 -12.24
CA GLU A 59 -1.31 0.05 -13.39
C GLU A 59 0.16 -0.02 -12.97
N VAL A 60 0.59 0.93 -12.13
CA VAL A 60 1.97 0.98 -11.62
C VAL A 60 2.29 -0.25 -10.77
N SER A 61 1.37 -0.65 -9.89
CA SER A 61 1.53 -1.84 -9.05
C SER A 61 1.69 -3.11 -9.88
N ARG A 62 0.89 -3.29 -10.93
CA ARG A 62 1.04 -4.41 -11.87
C ARG A 62 2.44 -4.45 -12.47
N LYS A 63 2.93 -3.33 -12.96
CA LYS A 63 4.28 -3.22 -13.54
C LYS A 63 5.39 -3.55 -12.54
N ILE A 64 5.23 -3.13 -11.27
CA ILE A 64 6.15 -3.50 -10.17
C ILE A 64 6.16 -5.01 -9.99
N PHE A 65 4.99 -5.64 -9.86
CA PHE A 65 4.89 -7.08 -9.64
C PHE A 65 5.41 -7.88 -10.83
N ASP A 66 5.08 -7.49 -12.04
CA ASP A 66 5.55 -8.17 -13.26
C ASP A 66 7.09 -8.07 -13.36
N ARG A 67 7.66 -6.91 -13.03
CA ARG A 67 9.12 -6.75 -13.04
C ARG A 67 9.82 -7.65 -12.03
N VAL A 68 9.24 -7.85 -10.85
CA VAL A 68 9.80 -8.75 -9.83
C VAL A 68 9.57 -10.23 -10.19
N LYS A 69 8.47 -10.57 -10.86
CA LYS A 69 8.26 -11.92 -11.41
C LYS A 69 9.31 -12.27 -12.46
N GLU A 70 9.65 -11.32 -13.33
CA GLU A 70 10.70 -11.48 -14.37
C GLU A 70 12.10 -11.59 -13.74
N ASP A 71 12.37 -10.84 -12.69
CA ASP A 71 13.65 -10.80 -12.00
C ASP A 71 13.46 -10.89 -10.47
N PRO A 72 13.34 -12.10 -9.92
CA PRO A 72 13.15 -12.33 -8.48
C PRO A 72 14.26 -11.76 -7.59
N ALA A 73 15.44 -11.46 -8.13
CA ALA A 73 16.53 -10.82 -7.39
C ALA A 73 16.14 -9.39 -6.92
N LYS A 74 15.12 -8.80 -7.51
CA LYS A 74 14.58 -7.48 -7.12
C LYS A 74 13.57 -7.54 -5.97
N LEU A 75 13.15 -8.72 -5.54
CA LEU A 75 12.20 -8.90 -4.45
C LEU A 75 12.58 -8.13 -3.16
N PRO A 76 13.84 -8.12 -2.70
CA PRO A 76 14.24 -7.32 -1.54
C PRO A 76 13.98 -5.82 -1.70
N GLN A 77 14.01 -5.29 -2.92
CA GLN A 77 13.82 -3.87 -3.20
C GLN A 77 12.38 -3.42 -3.00
N ILE A 78 11.41 -4.32 -3.08
CA ILE A 78 9.99 -4.01 -2.90
C ILE A 78 9.42 -4.44 -1.55
N ARG A 79 10.21 -4.96 -0.62
CA ARG A 79 9.70 -5.39 0.69
C ARG A 79 8.98 -4.26 1.43
N LYS A 80 9.62 -3.08 1.54
CA LYS A 80 9.00 -1.92 2.18
C LYS A 80 7.75 -1.44 1.43
N PHE A 81 7.77 -1.52 0.11
CA PHE A 81 6.57 -1.23 -0.70
C PHE A 81 5.42 -2.17 -0.35
N MET A 82 5.66 -3.48 -0.25
CA MET A 82 4.66 -4.48 0.09
C MET A 82 4.18 -4.38 1.54
N ASP A 83 5.08 -4.08 2.47
CA ASP A 83 4.79 -4.11 3.90
C ASP A 83 4.16 -2.79 4.41
N TYR A 84 4.43 -1.67 3.74
CA TYR A 84 4.00 -0.34 4.20
C TYR A 84 3.23 0.47 3.17
N TYR A 85 3.77 0.74 1.98
CA TYR A 85 3.12 1.63 1.01
C TYR A 85 1.78 1.08 0.54
N LEU A 86 1.79 -0.14 0.09
CA LEU A 86 0.60 -0.78 -0.47
C LEU A 86 -0.52 -0.92 0.57
N PRO A 87 -0.27 -1.48 1.78
CA PRO A 87 -1.29 -1.56 2.82
C PRO A 87 -1.78 -0.21 3.31
N THR A 88 -0.89 0.78 3.47
CA THR A 88 -1.25 2.13 3.90
C THR A 88 -2.15 2.82 2.89
N THR A 89 -1.85 2.67 1.61
CA THR A 89 -2.69 3.20 0.52
C THR A 89 -4.08 2.58 0.54
N LEU A 90 -4.18 1.26 0.68
CA LEU A 90 -5.47 0.58 0.75
C LEU A 90 -6.27 0.97 2.01
N LYS A 91 -5.62 1.18 3.14
CA LYS A 91 -6.27 1.70 4.36
C LYS A 91 -6.86 3.09 4.13
N LEU A 92 -6.11 3.99 3.50
CA LEU A 92 -6.59 5.34 3.16
C LEU A 92 -7.82 5.28 2.27
N LEU A 93 -7.75 4.52 1.18
CA LEU A 93 -8.85 4.41 0.22
C LEU A 93 -10.09 3.76 0.84
N ASN A 94 -9.92 2.73 1.67
CA ASN A 94 -11.03 2.11 2.40
C ASN A 94 -11.65 3.07 3.44
N ALA A 95 -10.84 3.91 4.10
CA ALA A 95 -11.35 4.91 5.01
C ALA A 95 -12.16 5.98 4.27
N TYR A 96 -11.69 6.40 3.09
CA TYR A 96 -12.40 7.35 2.24
C TYR A 96 -13.73 6.77 1.73
N ASP A 97 -13.74 5.54 1.22
CA ASP A 97 -14.94 4.83 0.75
C ASP A 97 -15.99 4.73 1.87
N ARG A 98 -15.60 4.34 3.07
CA ARG A 98 -16.51 4.27 4.24
C ARG A 98 -17.06 5.63 4.62
N ALA A 99 -16.25 6.69 4.60
CA ALA A 99 -16.69 8.03 4.91
C ALA A 99 -17.69 8.56 3.87
N ALA A 100 -17.44 8.30 2.60
CA ALA A 100 -18.35 8.63 1.50
C ALA A 100 -19.69 7.87 1.63
N ALA A 101 -19.64 6.57 1.90
CA ALA A 101 -20.82 5.72 2.07
C ALA A 101 -21.67 6.11 3.30
N ALA A 102 -21.07 6.69 4.34
CA ALA A 102 -21.79 7.18 5.53
C ALA A 102 -22.62 8.44 5.26
N GLY A 103 -22.54 9.04 4.06
CA GLY A 103 -23.35 10.17 3.65
C GLY A 103 -23.11 11.45 4.48
N ILE A 104 -21.92 11.59 5.07
CA ILE A 104 -21.54 12.79 5.82
C ILE A 104 -21.36 13.92 4.81
N SER A 105 -22.29 14.86 4.76
CA SER A 105 -22.22 16.05 3.90
C SER A 105 -21.95 17.30 4.73
N GLY A 106 -21.14 18.22 4.21
CA GLY A 106 -20.84 19.48 4.85
C GLY A 106 -19.44 20.01 4.48
N GLU A 107 -19.12 21.23 4.90
CA GLU A 107 -17.83 21.90 4.63
C GLU A 107 -16.61 21.06 5.03
N ASN A 108 -16.74 20.23 6.06
CA ASN A 108 -15.68 19.31 6.50
C ASN A 108 -15.42 18.16 5.50
N VAL A 109 -16.42 17.77 4.71
CA VAL A 109 -16.26 16.69 3.69
C VAL A 109 -15.44 17.19 2.52
N ASP A 110 -15.71 18.39 2.03
CA ASP A 110 -14.95 18.98 0.92
C ASP A 110 -13.48 19.20 1.31
N ALA A 111 -13.23 19.65 2.54
CA ALA A 111 -11.87 19.80 3.06
C ALA A 111 -11.15 18.43 3.16
N THR A 112 -11.83 17.39 3.64
CA THR A 112 -11.29 16.03 3.73
C THR A 112 -11.02 15.47 2.34
N ARG A 113 -11.93 15.64 1.39
CA ARG A 113 -11.76 15.25 0.00
C ARG A 113 -10.49 15.86 -0.60
N THR A 114 -10.34 17.19 -0.52
CA THR A 114 -9.16 17.90 -1.05
C THR A 114 -7.85 17.37 -0.44
N LYS A 115 -7.87 17.04 0.84
CA LYS A 115 -6.70 16.46 1.51
C LYS A 115 -6.39 15.05 1.01
N VAL A 116 -7.40 14.21 0.84
CA VAL A 116 -7.23 12.85 0.30
C VAL A 116 -6.70 12.92 -1.13
N GLU A 117 -7.25 13.80 -1.98
CA GLU A 117 -6.72 14.03 -3.33
C GLU A 117 -5.24 14.45 -3.32
N GLY A 118 -4.85 15.33 -2.39
CA GLY A 118 -3.46 15.73 -2.22
C GLY A 118 -2.54 14.58 -1.80
N MET A 119 -3.01 13.73 -0.87
CA MET A 119 -2.30 12.52 -0.45
C MET A 119 -2.19 11.50 -1.58
N MET A 120 -3.25 11.31 -2.36
CA MET A 120 -3.26 10.37 -3.49
C MET A 120 -2.20 10.73 -4.54
N ARG A 121 -2.05 12.01 -4.87
CA ARG A 121 -0.99 12.45 -5.79
C ARG A 121 0.41 12.14 -5.26
N THR A 122 0.63 12.29 -3.97
CA THR A 122 1.91 11.93 -3.32
C THR A 122 2.14 10.42 -3.38
N ILE A 123 1.10 9.62 -3.13
CA ILE A 123 1.15 8.16 -3.18
C ILE A 123 1.45 7.68 -4.60
N VAL A 124 0.75 8.21 -5.61
CA VAL A 124 1.01 7.89 -7.03
C VAL A 124 2.47 8.16 -7.38
N SER A 125 2.99 9.33 -7.02
CA SER A 125 4.39 9.69 -7.24
C SER A 125 5.36 8.72 -6.56
N ALA A 126 5.05 8.28 -5.33
CA ALA A 126 5.87 7.31 -4.61
C ALA A 126 5.86 5.92 -5.28
N PHE A 127 4.71 5.47 -5.79
CA PHE A 127 4.60 4.22 -6.53
C PHE A 127 5.39 4.27 -7.85
N GLU A 128 5.31 5.38 -8.58
CA GLU A 128 6.08 5.60 -9.80
C GLU A 128 7.59 5.58 -9.54
N LYS A 129 8.04 6.24 -8.48
CA LYS A 129 9.45 6.20 -8.05
C LYS A 129 9.89 4.78 -7.67
N GLN A 130 9.02 4.00 -6.99
CA GLN A 130 9.31 2.60 -6.69
C GLN A 130 9.48 1.77 -7.98
N LEU A 131 8.63 1.98 -8.97
CA LEU A 131 8.76 1.33 -10.27
C LEU A 131 10.08 1.70 -10.94
N ASP A 132 10.40 3.00 -11.00
CA ASP A 132 11.64 3.50 -11.61
C ASP A 132 12.89 2.90 -10.93
N SER A 133 12.86 2.75 -9.59
CA SER A 133 13.97 2.16 -8.83
C SER A 133 14.28 0.72 -9.22
N LEU A 134 13.30 -0.03 -9.77
CA LEU A 134 13.50 -1.40 -10.24
C LEU A 134 14.27 -1.48 -11.56
N PHE A 135 14.36 -0.38 -12.30
CA PHE A 135 15.14 -0.28 -13.53
C PHE A 135 16.52 0.35 -13.32
N GLY A 136 16.74 0.99 -12.15
CA GLY A 136 18.02 1.58 -11.74
C GLY A 136 18.83 0.68 -10.83
N THR A 137 20.05 1.13 -10.52
CA THR A 137 20.94 0.49 -9.52
C THR A 137 20.81 1.11 -8.13
N GLU A 138 20.09 2.21 -8.00
CA GLU A 138 19.90 2.93 -6.74
C GLU A 138 18.74 2.32 -5.94
N THR A 139 18.98 2.07 -4.66
CA THR A 139 17.92 1.69 -3.73
C THR A 139 17.16 2.93 -3.29
N MET A 140 15.85 2.91 -3.45
CA MET A 140 14.98 3.97 -3.00
C MET A 140 14.85 3.95 -1.48
N ASP A 141 15.12 5.07 -0.82
CA ASP A 141 14.78 5.25 0.59
C ASP A 141 13.36 5.80 0.71
N ILE A 142 12.43 4.90 1.00
CA ILE A 142 11.02 5.24 1.15
C ILE A 142 10.60 5.55 2.59
N SER A 143 11.53 5.45 3.54
CA SER A 143 11.22 5.57 4.97
C SER A 143 10.68 6.95 5.33
N ALA A 144 11.24 8.00 4.74
CA ALA A 144 10.79 9.38 4.97
C ALA A 144 9.36 9.61 4.42
N ASP A 145 9.07 9.08 3.24
CA ASP A 145 7.75 9.22 2.60
C ASP A 145 6.67 8.47 3.37
N ILE A 146 6.97 7.28 3.91
CA ILE A 146 6.05 6.53 4.78
C ILE A 146 5.71 7.34 6.03
N THR A 147 6.72 7.89 6.71
CA THR A 147 6.50 8.69 7.93
C THR A 147 5.61 9.91 7.65
N VAL A 148 5.82 10.56 6.51
CA VAL A 148 4.98 11.69 6.08
C VAL A 148 3.54 11.24 5.87
N LEU A 149 3.32 10.14 5.15
CA LEU A 149 1.98 9.59 4.90
C LEU A 149 1.28 9.17 6.20
N GLU A 150 1.98 8.46 7.09
CA GLU A 150 1.43 8.06 8.39
C GLU A 150 1.03 9.27 9.22
N THR A 151 1.90 10.30 9.28
CA THR A 151 1.61 11.53 10.00
C THR A 151 0.41 12.26 9.42
N MET A 152 0.28 12.32 8.10
CA MET A 152 -0.86 12.93 7.44
C MET A 152 -2.16 12.17 7.73
N LEU A 153 -2.13 10.84 7.67
CA LEU A 153 -3.29 9.99 7.97
C LEU A 153 -3.77 10.12 9.42
N GLN A 154 -2.83 10.19 10.36
CA GLN A 154 -3.13 10.39 11.78
C GLN A 154 -3.72 11.79 12.05
N ARG A 155 -3.14 12.85 11.46
CA ARG A 155 -3.67 14.23 11.60
C ARG A 155 -5.09 14.36 11.10
N GLU A 156 -5.45 13.64 10.06
CA GLU A 156 -6.77 13.71 9.45
C GLU A 156 -7.78 12.73 10.09
N GLY A 157 -7.33 11.93 11.08
CA GLY A 157 -8.20 10.95 11.75
C GLY A 157 -8.65 9.80 10.85
N LEU A 158 -7.94 9.56 9.75
CA LEU A 158 -8.27 8.50 8.79
C LEU A 158 -7.74 7.12 9.23
N VAL A 159 -6.76 7.10 10.16
CA VAL A 159 -6.26 5.90 10.83
C VAL A 159 -6.12 6.17 12.32
N ASP A 160 -6.44 5.16 13.12
CA ASP A 160 -6.30 5.25 14.58
C ASP A 160 -4.83 5.25 14.99
N SER A 161 -4.49 6.07 16.01
CA SER A 161 -3.12 6.19 16.54
C SER A 161 -2.57 4.88 17.14
N GLY A 162 -3.42 3.87 17.32
CA GLY A 162 -3.07 2.56 17.85
C GLY A 162 -2.63 1.54 16.81
N ASP A 163 -2.82 1.83 15.52
CA ASP A 163 -2.47 0.94 14.41
C ASP A 163 -1.21 1.42 13.64
N ALA A 164 -0.42 2.29 14.29
CA ALA A 164 0.90 2.63 13.81
C ALA A 164 1.71 1.32 13.73
N LEU A 165 2.01 0.93 12.51
CA LEU A 165 2.84 -0.23 12.21
C LEU A 165 4.11 -0.15 13.07
N HIS A 166 4.22 -1.06 14.02
CA HIS A 166 5.39 -1.24 14.85
C HIS A 166 6.55 -1.70 13.96
N ALA A 167 7.16 -0.76 13.26
CA ALA A 167 8.51 -0.93 12.77
C ALA A 167 9.44 -0.67 13.96
N GLN A 168 9.42 -1.56 14.95
CA GLN A 168 10.50 -1.60 15.90
C GLN A 168 11.71 -2.22 15.20
N ASP A 169 12.58 -1.33 14.81
CA ASP A 169 13.98 -1.63 14.65
C ASP A 169 14.51 -2.31 15.93
N THR A 170 14.60 -3.62 15.91
CA THR A 170 15.36 -4.39 16.88
C THR A 170 16.80 -4.44 16.41
N GLY A 171 17.45 -3.29 16.44
CA GLY A 171 18.85 -3.15 16.13
C GLY A 171 19.56 -2.27 17.13
N SER A 172 20.29 -2.91 18.02
CA SER A 172 21.35 -2.33 18.84
C SER A 172 20.95 -1.72 20.18
N ALA A 173 20.73 -2.58 21.14
CA ALA A 173 21.06 -2.31 22.53
C ALA A 173 22.03 -3.39 23.02
N ALA A 174 23.24 -3.32 22.56
CA ALA A 174 24.34 -4.05 23.16
C ALA A 174 25.41 -3.03 23.53
N GLN A 175 25.72 -3.01 24.83
CA GLN A 175 26.91 -2.43 25.42
C GLN A 175 26.86 -0.96 25.86
N ALA A 176 26.39 -0.77 27.07
CA ALA A 176 27.05 0.10 28.02
C ALA A 176 26.92 -0.50 29.42
N MET A 177 27.62 -1.58 29.66
CA MET A 177 28.07 -1.91 31.02
C MET A 177 29.47 -1.32 31.18
N GLY A 178 29.49 -0.08 31.64
CA GLY A 178 30.69 0.54 32.16
C GLY A 178 30.83 0.20 33.62
N ASP A 179 31.92 -0.42 33.97
CA ASP A 179 32.44 -0.70 35.29
C ASP A 179 32.27 0.46 36.26
N ILE A 180 31.51 0.26 37.32
CA ILE A 180 31.66 1.05 38.54
C ILE A 180 32.58 0.28 39.46
N LYS A 181 33.85 0.66 39.46
CA LYS A 181 34.81 0.22 40.43
C LYS A 181 34.69 1.12 41.65
N LEU A 182 34.11 0.56 42.70
CA LEU A 182 34.19 1.14 44.06
C LEU A 182 35.56 0.81 44.62
N GLU A 183 36.36 1.81 44.86
CA GLU A 183 37.45 1.73 45.80
C GLU A 183 37.20 2.68 46.98
N LEU A 184 37.45 2.12 48.14
CA LEU A 184 37.44 2.64 49.49
C LEU A 184 38.17 3.98 49.70
#